data_a7410bb1f8c205e7b9a0c54727a553ec
#
_entry.id   a7410bb1f8c205e7b9a0c54727a553ec
#
_cell.length_a   1.000
_cell.length_b   1.000
_cell.length_c   1.000
_cell.angle_alpha   90.00
_cell.angle_beta   90.00
_cell.angle_gamma   90.00
#
_symmetry.space_group_name_H-M   'P 1'
#
loop_
_entity.id
_entity.type
_entity.pdbx_description
1 polymer ?
#
loop_
_entity_poly.entity_id
_entity_poly.type
_entity_poly.pdbx_seq_one_letter_code
_entity_poly.pdbx_strand_id
1 'polypeptide(L)'
;RRRFWSHYFTKISPDANDATISSSAQQMITELENGGATPNTPKVWFVGAGPGDPDLLTMQARRLLHDADVVLHDRLVSPQVLELCRREAEVIEVGKTGYGTSWKQSDINDLLVSRAKTSQTVIRLKSGDAGIYGRLDEEINALSQYGIIFEVAPGLTSASAGAAIMGASLTRRGRNAGYRVITGHDVNGFADYDWREMAKGLSEEQFTASIYMSVRAASYLVGRLLMHGAPAELTVCLAENISRQNEKWLVSNLAQLPEDMASAHITGPAVIYLGLAPHEVRQASLNINQK
;
A
#
# COMPACT_ATOMS: atom_id res chain seq x y z
N ARG A 1 22.31 -1.77 -21.79
CA ARG A 1 23.45 -0.86 -21.54
C ARG A 1 23.62 -0.55 -20.05
N ARG A 2 22.56 -0.08 -19.33
CA ARG A 2 22.62 0.28 -17.90
C ARG A 2 22.93 -0.92 -16.98
N ARG A 3 22.30 -2.10 -17.24
CA ARG A 3 22.56 -3.34 -16.49
C ARG A 3 23.99 -3.82 -16.65
N PHE A 4 24.57 -3.66 -17.84
CA PHE A 4 25.98 -3.93 -18.06
C PHE A 4 26.83 -3.10 -17.08
N TRP A 5 26.60 -1.79 -17.01
CA TRP A 5 27.37 -0.91 -16.15
C TRP A 5 27.13 -1.17 -14.65
N SER A 6 25.88 -1.42 -14.25
CA SER A 6 25.58 -1.78 -12.86
C SER A 6 26.29 -3.06 -12.44
N HIS A 7 26.22 -4.10 -13.28
CA HIS A 7 26.88 -5.39 -13.02
C HIS A 7 28.40 -5.27 -13.09
N TYR A 8 28.89 -4.48 -14.02
CA TYR A 8 30.30 -4.17 -14.20
C TYR A 8 30.90 -3.56 -12.94
N PHE A 9 30.32 -2.47 -12.43
CA PHE A 9 30.81 -1.80 -11.23
C PHE A 9 30.64 -2.62 -9.93
N THR A 10 29.79 -3.62 -9.93
CA THR A 10 29.62 -4.51 -8.77
C THR A 10 30.65 -5.65 -8.74
N LYS A 11 31.09 -6.11 -9.90
CA LYS A 11 32.01 -7.26 -10.03
C LYS A 11 33.49 -6.90 -10.18
N ILE A 12 33.81 -5.70 -10.61
CA ILE A 12 35.19 -5.28 -10.86
C ILE A 12 35.72 -4.48 -9.67
N SER A 13 36.82 -4.96 -9.08
CA SER A 13 37.53 -4.24 -8.03
C SER A 13 38.07 -2.89 -8.58
N PRO A 14 38.05 -1.80 -7.79
CA PRO A 14 38.67 -0.54 -8.17
C PRO A 14 40.17 -0.65 -8.54
N ASP A 15 40.83 -1.69 -8.05
CA ASP A 15 42.26 -1.94 -8.25
C ASP A 15 42.55 -2.95 -9.40
N ALA A 16 41.55 -3.31 -10.21
CA ALA A 16 41.73 -4.26 -11.30
C ALA A 16 42.57 -3.64 -12.44
N ASN A 17 43.50 -4.43 -12.99
CA ASN A 17 44.28 -4.02 -14.15
C ASN A 17 43.48 -4.08 -15.46
N ASP A 18 43.96 -3.39 -16.53
CA ASP A 18 43.27 -3.27 -17.81
C ASP A 18 42.94 -4.61 -18.48
N ALA A 19 43.76 -5.64 -18.31
CA ALA A 19 43.54 -6.97 -18.88
C ALA A 19 42.38 -7.68 -18.16
N THR A 20 42.31 -7.56 -16.83
CA THR A 20 41.22 -8.10 -16.03
C THR A 20 39.92 -7.37 -16.32
N ILE A 21 39.97 -6.05 -16.49
CA ILE A 21 38.82 -5.22 -16.85
C ILE A 21 38.27 -5.65 -18.21
N SER A 22 39.12 -5.79 -19.22
CA SER A 22 38.70 -6.19 -20.57
C SER A 22 38.12 -7.60 -20.64
N SER A 23 38.78 -8.57 -20.00
CA SER A 23 38.28 -9.95 -19.96
C SER A 23 36.92 -10.09 -19.22
N SER A 24 36.78 -9.40 -18.11
CA SER A 24 35.53 -9.38 -17.36
C SER A 24 34.41 -8.69 -18.13
N ALA A 25 34.71 -7.59 -18.84
CA ALA A 25 33.74 -6.92 -19.70
C ALA A 25 33.27 -7.83 -20.84
N GLN A 26 34.20 -8.51 -21.51
CA GLN A 26 33.87 -9.44 -22.60
C GLN A 26 33.02 -10.64 -22.11
N GLN A 27 33.35 -11.19 -20.96
CA GLN A 27 32.57 -12.26 -20.34
C GLN A 27 31.14 -11.80 -20.00
N MET A 28 30.98 -10.59 -19.45
CA MET A 28 29.67 -10.02 -19.16
C MET A 28 28.84 -9.73 -20.41
N ILE A 29 29.47 -9.28 -21.51
CA ILE A 29 28.79 -9.09 -22.79
C ILE A 29 28.26 -10.43 -23.27
N THR A 30 29.08 -11.48 -23.26
CA THR A 30 28.69 -12.84 -23.68
C THR A 30 27.57 -13.41 -22.79
N GLU A 31 27.64 -13.19 -21.48
CA GLU A 31 26.56 -13.58 -20.55
C GLU A 31 25.24 -12.86 -20.85
N LEU A 32 25.28 -11.59 -21.20
CA LEU A 32 24.09 -10.79 -21.57
C LEU A 32 23.53 -11.19 -22.95
N GLU A 33 24.38 -11.49 -23.92
CA GLU A 33 23.99 -11.95 -25.26
C GLU A 33 23.35 -13.33 -25.23
N ASN A 34 23.83 -14.21 -24.34
CA ASN A 34 23.30 -15.56 -24.14
C ASN A 34 22.01 -15.60 -23.26
N GLY A 35 21.40 -14.46 -22.98
CA GLY A 35 20.17 -14.38 -22.19
C GLY A 35 20.37 -14.73 -20.72
N GLY A 36 21.58 -14.57 -20.19
CA GLY A 36 21.98 -14.91 -18.83
C GLY A 36 21.33 -14.01 -17.79
N ALA A 37 20.06 -14.28 -17.49
CA ALA A 37 19.51 -13.98 -16.19
C ALA A 37 20.22 -14.91 -15.19
N THR A 38 20.88 -14.37 -14.16
CA THR A 38 21.34 -15.19 -13.05
C THR A 38 20.16 -16.01 -12.55
N PRO A 39 20.34 -17.33 -12.26
CA PRO A 39 19.22 -18.23 -11.92
C PRO A 39 18.31 -17.78 -10.77
N ASN A 40 18.68 -16.73 -10.04
CA ASN A 40 17.97 -16.19 -8.87
C ASN A 40 17.53 -14.71 -9.01
N THR A 41 17.53 -14.13 -10.20
CA THR A 41 17.04 -12.76 -10.32
C THR A 41 15.51 -12.78 -10.32
N PRO A 42 14.84 -12.15 -9.37
CA PRO A 42 13.38 -12.10 -9.36
C PRO A 42 12.90 -11.38 -10.62
N LYS A 43 11.93 -11.99 -11.30
CA LYS A 43 11.29 -11.42 -12.49
C LYS A 43 10.16 -10.47 -12.13
N VAL A 44 9.53 -10.68 -10.98
CA VAL A 44 8.42 -9.88 -10.49
C VAL A 44 8.74 -9.33 -9.10
N TRP A 45 8.53 -8.03 -8.93
CA TRP A 45 8.55 -7.38 -7.64
C TRP A 45 7.15 -6.86 -7.29
N PHE A 46 6.60 -7.30 -6.17
CA PHE A 46 5.45 -6.64 -5.55
C PHE A 46 5.96 -5.46 -4.73
N VAL A 47 5.56 -4.26 -5.07
CA VAL A 47 6.10 -3.04 -4.47
C VAL A 47 4.97 -2.23 -3.84
N GLY A 48 5.13 -1.90 -2.57
CA GLY A 48 4.23 -0.95 -1.90
C GLY A 48 4.54 0.49 -2.32
N ALA A 49 3.52 1.17 -2.84
CA ALA A 49 3.61 2.54 -3.33
C ALA A 49 3.46 3.61 -2.22
N GLY A 50 3.26 3.17 -0.97
CA GLY A 50 2.88 4.10 0.09
C GLY A 50 1.47 4.71 -0.09
N PRO A 51 1.06 5.66 0.76
CA PRO A 51 -0.29 6.22 0.76
C PRO A 51 -0.53 7.23 -0.36
N GLY A 52 0.51 7.82 -0.94
CA GLY A 52 0.35 8.76 -2.05
C GLY A 52 1.51 9.73 -2.24
N ASP A 53 2.10 10.23 -1.16
CA ASP A 53 3.28 11.09 -1.20
C ASP A 53 4.53 10.29 -1.62
N PRO A 54 5.26 10.70 -2.68
CA PRO A 54 6.50 10.07 -3.09
C PRO A 54 7.59 10.01 -2.00
N ASP A 55 7.62 10.95 -1.08
CA ASP A 55 8.60 10.98 0.01
C ASP A 55 8.35 9.86 1.05
N LEU A 56 7.16 9.25 1.01
CA LEU A 56 6.80 8.09 1.85
C LEU A 56 7.11 6.74 1.18
N LEU A 57 7.75 6.74 0.01
CA LEU A 57 8.28 5.52 -0.59
C LEU A 57 9.47 5.00 0.18
N THR A 58 9.57 3.68 0.27
CA THR A 58 10.82 3.08 0.73
C THR A 58 11.92 3.32 -0.31
N MET A 59 13.17 3.43 0.14
CA MET A 59 14.32 3.55 -0.76
C MET A 59 14.43 2.38 -1.73
N GLN A 60 13.96 1.19 -1.31
CA GLN A 60 13.89 0.02 -2.17
C GLN A 60 12.84 0.19 -3.27
N ALA A 61 11.63 0.60 -2.91
CA ALA A 61 10.56 0.86 -3.87
C ALA A 61 11.00 1.88 -4.94
N ARG A 62 11.61 2.98 -4.52
CA ARG A 62 12.11 4.02 -5.44
C ARG A 62 13.15 3.48 -6.43
N ARG A 63 14.12 2.66 -5.95
CA ARG A 63 15.12 2.04 -6.82
C ARG A 63 14.48 1.09 -7.82
N LEU A 64 13.54 0.25 -7.36
CA LEU A 64 12.84 -0.70 -8.21
C LEU A 64 12.04 -0.01 -9.32
N LEU A 65 11.30 1.06 -9.01
CA LEU A 65 10.56 1.86 -10.00
C LEU A 65 11.49 2.46 -11.07
N HIS A 66 12.68 2.90 -10.65
CA HIS A 66 13.66 3.44 -11.57
C HIS A 66 14.29 2.37 -12.49
N ASP A 67 14.31 1.10 -12.07
CA ASP A 67 14.91 0.00 -12.84
C ASP A 67 13.86 -0.87 -13.56
N ALA A 68 12.58 -0.57 -13.44
CA ALA A 68 11.49 -1.33 -14.02
C ALA A 68 11.49 -1.29 -15.57
N ASP A 69 11.18 -2.43 -16.20
CA ASP A 69 10.83 -2.49 -17.63
C ASP A 69 9.32 -2.35 -17.82
N VAL A 70 8.53 -2.96 -16.91
CA VAL A 70 7.07 -2.91 -16.90
C VAL A 70 6.58 -2.62 -15.49
N VAL A 71 5.62 -1.71 -15.35
CA VAL A 71 4.95 -1.38 -14.09
C VAL A 71 3.45 -1.61 -14.27
N LEU A 72 2.92 -2.62 -13.58
CA LEU A 72 1.48 -2.84 -13.45
C LEU A 72 1.02 -2.21 -12.14
N HIS A 73 0.17 -1.19 -12.19
CA HIS A 73 -0.18 -0.45 -10.98
C HIS A 73 -1.69 -0.43 -10.70
N ASP A 74 -2.04 -0.39 -9.41
CA ASP A 74 -3.41 -0.17 -8.98
C ASP A 74 -3.83 1.27 -9.23
N ARG A 75 -5.13 1.50 -9.43
CA ARG A 75 -5.71 2.83 -9.62
C ARG A 75 -5.42 3.82 -8.47
N LEU A 76 -5.29 3.30 -7.24
CA LEU A 76 -5.02 4.13 -6.06
C LEU A 76 -3.56 4.57 -5.93
N VAL A 77 -2.67 4.17 -6.82
CA VAL A 77 -1.30 4.72 -6.86
C VAL A 77 -1.36 6.17 -7.35
N SER A 78 -0.67 7.07 -6.65
CA SER A 78 -0.69 8.48 -7.00
C SER A 78 0.10 8.76 -8.29
N PRO A 79 -0.33 9.75 -9.11
CA PRO A 79 0.41 10.15 -10.30
C PRO A 79 1.86 10.54 -9.99
N GLN A 80 2.09 11.21 -8.87
CA GLN A 80 3.43 11.63 -8.43
C GLN A 80 4.37 10.46 -8.19
N VAL A 81 3.86 9.32 -7.70
CA VAL A 81 4.65 8.09 -7.56
C VAL A 81 4.95 7.49 -8.93
N LEU A 82 4.00 7.52 -9.88
CA LEU A 82 4.21 7.01 -11.23
C LEU A 82 5.24 7.82 -12.02
N GLU A 83 5.39 9.12 -11.75
CA GLU A 83 6.43 9.96 -12.33
C GLU A 83 7.86 9.53 -11.97
N LEU A 84 8.03 8.72 -10.92
CA LEU A 84 9.33 8.15 -10.53
C LEU A 84 9.70 6.90 -11.33
N CYS A 85 8.79 6.38 -12.14
CA CYS A 85 9.09 5.31 -13.06
C CYS A 85 10.06 5.79 -14.14
N ARG A 86 10.88 4.88 -14.63
CA ARG A 86 11.73 5.15 -15.78
C ARG A 86 10.88 5.53 -17.00
N ARG A 87 11.33 6.51 -17.81
CA ARG A 87 10.58 6.98 -18.99
C ARG A 87 10.29 5.89 -20.02
N GLU A 88 11.18 4.91 -20.15
CA GLU A 88 11.07 3.79 -21.08
C GLU A 88 10.27 2.61 -20.49
N ALA A 89 9.86 2.69 -19.24
CA ALA A 89 9.02 1.65 -18.65
C ALA A 89 7.61 1.67 -19.26
N GLU A 90 7.09 0.50 -19.57
CA GLU A 90 5.67 0.35 -19.91
C GLU A 90 4.85 0.44 -18.62
N VAL A 91 4.03 1.48 -18.47
CA VAL A 91 3.20 1.70 -17.28
C VAL A 91 1.74 1.36 -17.62
N ILE A 92 1.16 0.39 -16.92
CA ILE A 92 -0.18 -0.15 -17.19
C ILE A 92 -1.04 -0.06 -15.92
N GLU A 93 -2.18 0.64 -16.01
CA GLU A 93 -3.18 0.63 -14.94
C GLU A 93 -4.02 -0.65 -15.01
N VAL A 94 -4.08 -1.39 -13.88
CA VAL A 94 -4.85 -2.63 -13.74
C VAL A 94 -5.92 -2.51 -12.64
N GLY A 95 -6.38 -1.31 -12.38
CA GLY A 95 -7.37 -1.02 -11.33
C GLY A 95 -8.82 -1.23 -11.79
N LYS A 96 -9.75 -1.33 -10.82
CA LYS A 96 -11.19 -1.30 -11.11
C LYS A 96 -11.62 0.14 -11.40
N THR A 97 -12.19 0.40 -12.55
CA THR A 97 -12.86 1.67 -12.84
C THR A 97 -14.29 1.63 -12.33
N GLY A 98 -14.74 2.68 -11.61
CA GLY A 98 -16.12 2.79 -11.11
C GLY A 98 -17.18 2.90 -12.22
N TYR A 99 -16.76 3.31 -13.41
CA TYR A 99 -17.56 3.38 -14.63
C TYR A 99 -16.66 2.92 -15.80
N GLY A 100 -16.81 1.67 -16.25
CA GLY A 100 -16.05 1.12 -17.37
C GLY A 100 -15.68 -0.36 -17.19
N THR A 101 -14.84 -0.89 -18.07
CA THR A 101 -14.36 -2.27 -18.03
C THR A 101 -13.49 -2.47 -16.78
N SER A 102 -14.05 -3.10 -15.76
CA SER A 102 -13.30 -3.43 -14.54
C SER A 102 -12.43 -4.65 -14.82
N TRP A 103 -11.13 -4.55 -14.59
CA TRP A 103 -10.24 -5.70 -14.62
C TRP A 103 -10.70 -6.76 -13.59
N LYS A 104 -10.90 -7.99 -14.05
CA LYS A 104 -11.06 -9.13 -13.14
C LYS A 104 -9.70 -9.50 -12.58
N GLN A 105 -9.67 -10.06 -11.37
CA GLN A 105 -8.39 -10.49 -10.79
C GLN A 105 -7.69 -11.54 -11.65
N SER A 106 -8.44 -12.44 -12.29
CA SER A 106 -7.91 -13.39 -13.26
C SER A 106 -7.12 -12.71 -14.38
N ASP A 107 -7.69 -11.63 -14.94
CA ASP A 107 -7.09 -10.94 -16.08
C ASP A 107 -5.80 -10.19 -15.65
N ILE A 108 -5.79 -9.65 -14.41
CA ILE A 108 -4.58 -9.06 -13.83
C ILE A 108 -3.50 -10.12 -13.63
N ASN A 109 -3.87 -11.29 -13.10
CA ASN A 109 -2.96 -12.40 -12.88
C ASN A 109 -2.35 -12.90 -14.21
N ASP A 110 -3.20 -13.06 -15.24
CA ASP A 110 -2.75 -13.49 -16.56
C ASP A 110 -1.81 -12.48 -17.22
N LEU A 111 -2.13 -11.19 -17.10
CA LEU A 111 -1.26 -10.12 -17.59
C LEU A 111 0.08 -10.12 -16.87
N LEU A 112 0.09 -10.24 -15.54
CA LEU A 112 1.30 -10.29 -14.72
C LEU A 112 2.21 -11.46 -15.13
N VAL A 113 1.64 -12.66 -15.29
CA VAL A 113 2.34 -13.86 -15.76
C VAL A 113 2.89 -13.64 -17.18
N SER A 114 2.08 -13.09 -18.09
CA SER A 114 2.51 -12.80 -19.46
C SER A 114 3.70 -11.86 -19.51
N ARG A 115 3.65 -10.75 -18.75
CA ARG A 115 4.75 -9.78 -18.70
C ARG A 115 6.00 -10.34 -18.05
N ALA A 116 5.86 -11.16 -17.01
CA ALA A 116 6.98 -11.83 -16.37
C ALA A 116 7.74 -12.80 -17.30
N LYS A 117 7.05 -13.37 -18.30
CA LYS A 117 7.68 -14.26 -19.30
C LYS A 117 8.46 -13.50 -20.37
N THR A 118 8.09 -12.25 -20.66
CA THR A 118 8.64 -11.47 -21.79
C THR A 118 9.57 -10.33 -21.35
N SER A 119 9.45 -9.88 -20.11
CA SER A 119 10.21 -8.74 -19.57
C SER A 119 11.19 -9.20 -18.51
N GLN A 120 12.26 -8.44 -18.29
CA GLN A 120 13.28 -8.81 -17.32
C GLN A 120 12.94 -8.36 -15.91
N THR A 121 12.35 -7.16 -15.75
CA THR A 121 11.98 -6.61 -14.45
C THR A 121 10.54 -6.10 -14.51
N VAL A 122 9.64 -6.83 -13.89
CA VAL A 122 8.23 -6.47 -13.80
C VAL A 122 7.93 -6.01 -12.38
N ILE A 123 7.35 -4.84 -12.25
CA ILE A 123 6.88 -4.28 -10.99
C ILE A 123 5.37 -4.39 -10.93
N ARG A 124 4.85 -5.04 -9.90
CA ARG A 124 3.45 -4.96 -9.50
C ARG A 124 3.34 -3.93 -8.37
N LEU A 125 2.93 -2.72 -8.71
CA LEU A 125 2.89 -1.57 -7.80
C LEU A 125 1.51 -1.47 -7.15
N LYS A 126 1.46 -1.58 -5.83
CA LYS A 126 0.24 -1.64 -5.02
C LYS A 126 0.17 -0.45 -4.08
N SER A 127 -0.99 0.20 -3.97
CA SER A 127 -1.17 1.33 -3.05
C SER A 127 -0.95 0.90 -1.59
N GLY A 128 -0.31 1.74 -0.79
CA GLY A 128 0.03 1.44 0.60
C GLY A 128 1.12 0.38 0.70
N ASP A 129 0.85 -0.68 1.46
CA ASP A 129 1.65 -1.90 1.56
C ASP A 129 0.99 -3.03 0.78
N ALA A 130 1.77 -3.80 0.03
CA ALA A 130 1.26 -4.89 -0.81
C ALA A 130 0.56 -6.00 0.00
N GLY A 131 0.98 -6.22 1.24
CA GLY A 131 0.42 -7.24 2.14
C GLY A 131 -0.85 -6.83 2.88
N ILE A 132 -1.27 -5.55 2.80
CA ILE A 132 -2.46 -5.04 3.50
C ILE A 132 -3.60 -4.82 2.51
N TYR A 133 -4.57 -5.74 2.48
CA TYR A 133 -5.76 -5.73 1.61
C TYR A 133 -5.44 -5.58 0.11
N GLY A 134 -4.24 -5.98 -0.29
CA GLY A 134 -3.74 -5.86 -1.66
C GLY A 134 -3.97 -7.10 -2.53
N ARG A 135 -4.64 -8.16 -2.07
CA ARG A 135 -4.83 -9.44 -2.79
C ARG A 135 -3.51 -10.07 -3.24
N LEU A 136 -2.45 -9.84 -2.46
CA LEU A 136 -1.09 -10.28 -2.78
C LEU A 136 -1.02 -11.80 -2.97
N ASP A 137 -1.71 -12.57 -2.12
CA ASP A 137 -1.69 -14.03 -2.15
C ASP A 137 -2.22 -14.59 -3.47
N GLU A 138 -3.27 -13.98 -4.05
CA GLU A 138 -3.85 -14.42 -5.31
C GLU A 138 -2.87 -14.23 -6.48
N GLU A 139 -2.15 -13.10 -6.48
CA GLU A 139 -1.16 -12.78 -7.50
C GLU A 139 0.10 -13.64 -7.35
N ILE A 140 0.55 -13.91 -6.10
CA ILE A 140 1.66 -14.83 -5.80
C ILE A 140 1.33 -16.26 -6.26
N ASN A 141 0.12 -16.73 -5.95
CA ASN A 141 -0.31 -18.06 -6.34
C ASN A 141 -0.31 -18.23 -7.86
N ALA A 142 -0.75 -17.20 -8.60
CA ALA A 142 -0.72 -17.23 -10.06
C ALA A 142 0.73 -17.32 -10.61
N LEU A 143 1.67 -16.57 -10.06
CA LEU A 143 3.09 -16.64 -10.46
C LEU A 143 3.70 -18.01 -10.14
N SER A 144 3.39 -18.55 -8.96
CA SER A 144 3.91 -19.82 -8.47
C SER A 144 3.53 -21.00 -9.36
N GLN A 145 2.31 -20.99 -9.95
CA GLN A 145 1.86 -22.02 -10.89
C GLN A 145 2.75 -22.12 -12.15
N TYR A 146 3.45 -21.04 -12.49
CA TYR A 146 4.37 -20.99 -13.64
C TYR A 146 5.84 -20.99 -13.22
N GLY A 147 6.15 -21.23 -11.95
CA GLY A 147 7.53 -21.22 -11.44
C GLY A 147 8.22 -19.85 -11.57
N ILE A 148 7.45 -18.75 -11.62
CA ILE A 148 8.01 -17.40 -11.75
C ILE A 148 8.45 -16.91 -10.38
N ILE A 149 9.74 -16.54 -10.28
CA ILE A 149 10.33 -16.02 -9.05
C ILE A 149 9.82 -14.59 -8.80
N PHE A 150 9.50 -14.31 -7.55
CA PHE A 150 9.06 -13.00 -7.12
C PHE A 150 9.71 -12.60 -5.79
N GLU A 151 9.68 -11.31 -5.50
CA GLU A 151 10.02 -10.73 -4.20
C GLU A 151 9.02 -9.61 -3.85
N VAL A 152 9.00 -9.24 -2.55
CA VAL A 152 8.12 -8.19 -2.03
C VAL A 152 8.95 -7.08 -1.43
N ALA A 153 8.76 -5.86 -1.92
CA ALA A 153 9.29 -4.66 -1.31
C ALA A 153 8.18 -3.99 -0.49
N PRO A 154 8.32 -3.86 0.83
CA PRO A 154 7.28 -3.31 1.69
C PRO A 154 7.00 -1.85 1.37
N GLY A 155 5.78 -1.41 1.66
CA GLY A 155 5.35 -0.02 1.60
C GLY A 155 4.84 0.50 2.93
N LEU A 156 4.68 1.82 3.04
CA LEU A 156 4.04 2.43 4.18
C LEU A 156 2.52 2.35 4.02
N THR A 157 1.86 1.63 4.91
CA THR A 157 0.40 1.51 4.89
C THR A 157 -0.28 2.82 5.32
N SER A 158 -1.41 3.14 4.70
CA SER A 158 -2.14 4.40 4.96
C SER A 158 -2.48 4.61 6.44
N ALA A 159 -2.79 3.55 7.18
CA ALA A 159 -3.09 3.66 8.61
C ALA A 159 -1.89 4.14 9.44
N SER A 160 -0.68 3.66 9.15
CA SER A 160 0.53 4.14 9.84
C SER A 160 0.89 5.56 9.44
N ALA A 161 0.75 5.89 8.15
CA ALA A 161 1.00 7.25 7.65
C ALA A 161 0.05 8.26 8.30
N GLY A 162 -1.25 7.96 8.33
CA GLY A 162 -2.24 8.84 8.95
C GLY A 162 -2.01 9.02 10.45
N ALA A 163 -1.66 7.95 11.17
CA ALA A 163 -1.29 8.08 12.59
C ALA A 163 -0.08 9.00 12.80
N ALA A 164 0.93 8.91 11.95
CA ALA A 164 2.09 9.80 11.99
C ALA A 164 1.71 11.26 11.71
N ILE A 165 0.86 11.51 10.72
CA ILE A 165 0.35 12.86 10.40
C ILE A 165 -0.45 13.43 11.58
N MET A 166 -1.31 12.62 12.21
CA MET A 166 -2.04 13.01 13.43
C MET A 166 -1.12 13.29 14.63
N GLY A 167 0.13 12.85 14.62
CA GLY A 167 0.98 12.84 15.80
C GLY A 167 0.46 11.88 16.89
N ALA A 168 -0.31 10.86 16.48
CA ALA A 168 -0.91 9.89 17.40
C ALA A 168 -0.16 8.55 17.37
N SER A 169 -0.01 7.94 18.55
CA SER A 169 0.54 6.59 18.65
C SER A 169 -0.56 5.55 18.53
N LEU A 170 -0.38 4.59 17.61
CA LEU A 170 -1.30 3.47 17.41
C LEU A 170 -1.36 2.54 18.65
N THR A 171 -0.33 2.54 19.48
CA THR A 171 -0.27 1.76 20.73
C THR A 171 0.20 2.64 21.86
N ARG A 172 -0.23 2.36 23.11
CA ARG A 172 0.18 3.10 24.31
C ARG A 172 0.51 2.14 25.43
N ARG A 173 1.62 2.40 26.11
CA ARG A 173 2.01 1.64 27.31
C ARG A 173 1.00 1.86 28.43
N GLY A 174 0.50 0.76 29.02
CA GLY A 174 -0.48 0.80 30.12
C GLY A 174 -1.96 0.82 29.68
N ARG A 175 -2.22 1.17 28.41
CA ARG A 175 -3.52 1.05 27.74
C ARG A 175 -3.31 0.93 26.26
N ASN A 176 -4.30 0.45 25.49
CA ASN A 176 -4.18 0.24 24.05
C ASN A 176 -2.87 -0.51 23.68
N ALA A 177 -2.62 -1.64 24.39
CA ALA A 177 -1.45 -2.47 24.13
C ALA A 177 -1.52 -3.18 22.76
N GLY A 178 -2.74 -3.34 22.23
CA GLY A 178 -3.01 -3.91 20.91
C GLY A 178 -3.30 -2.84 19.86
N TYR A 179 -3.07 -3.19 18.60
CA TYR A 179 -3.53 -2.45 17.44
C TYR A 179 -4.13 -3.39 16.42
N ARG A 180 -5.33 -3.08 15.93
CA ARG A 180 -6.04 -3.90 14.95
C ARG A 180 -6.16 -3.17 13.63
N VAL A 181 -5.83 -3.87 12.55
CA VAL A 181 -6.07 -3.44 11.17
C VAL A 181 -7.19 -4.31 10.62
N ILE A 182 -8.33 -3.71 10.33
CA ILE A 182 -9.53 -4.41 9.87
C ILE A 182 -10.09 -3.77 8.60
N THR A 183 -10.98 -4.48 7.91
CA THR A 183 -11.64 -4.02 6.70
C THR A 183 -13.13 -3.77 6.93
N GLY A 184 -13.72 -2.80 6.24
CA GLY A 184 -15.16 -2.60 6.24
C GLY A 184 -15.90 -3.54 5.28
N HIS A 185 -15.21 -4.13 4.30
CA HIS A 185 -15.81 -5.01 3.30
C HIS A 185 -15.03 -6.31 3.18
N ASP A 186 -15.77 -7.39 2.96
CA ASP A 186 -15.28 -8.71 2.64
C ASP A 186 -15.86 -9.15 1.27
N VAL A 187 -15.56 -10.37 0.86
CA VAL A 187 -16.03 -10.97 -0.40
C VAL A 187 -17.55 -11.03 -0.47
N ASN A 188 -18.21 -11.24 0.65
CA ASN A 188 -19.66 -11.41 0.77
C ASN A 188 -20.42 -10.11 1.13
N GLY A 189 -19.76 -8.96 1.19
CA GLY A 189 -20.38 -7.70 1.56
C GLY A 189 -19.67 -6.98 2.71
N PHE A 190 -20.41 -6.49 3.71
CA PHE A 190 -19.78 -5.89 4.88
C PHE A 190 -19.10 -6.97 5.73
N ALA A 191 -17.88 -6.69 6.17
CA ALA A 191 -17.13 -7.60 7.00
C ALA A 191 -17.81 -7.81 8.36
N ASP A 192 -17.82 -9.05 8.84
CA ASP A 192 -18.39 -9.42 10.13
C ASP A 192 -17.27 -9.81 11.11
N TYR A 193 -17.48 -9.47 12.38
CA TYR A 193 -16.51 -9.64 13.46
C TYR A 193 -17.21 -10.09 14.73
N ASP A 194 -16.45 -10.55 15.73
CA ASP A 194 -16.97 -10.63 17.11
C ASP A 194 -17.17 -9.20 17.64
N TRP A 195 -18.34 -8.64 17.35
CA TRP A 195 -18.70 -7.26 17.72
C TRP A 195 -18.73 -7.04 19.22
N ARG A 196 -19.08 -8.08 20.00
CA ARG A 196 -19.08 -7.99 21.47
C ARG A 196 -17.65 -7.85 21.99
N GLU A 197 -16.75 -8.67 21.50
CA GLU A 197 -15.33 -8.60 21.85
C GLU A 197 -14.71 -7.25 21.40
N MET A 198 -15.05 -6.79 20.19
CA MET A 198 -14.58 -5.51 19.68
C MET A 198 -15.10 -4.33 20.53
N ALA A 199 -16.41 -4.28 20.82
CA ALA A 199 -16.99 -3.20 21.60
C ALA A 199 -16.41 -3.15 23.01
N LYS A 200 -16.28 -4.33 23.66
CA LYS A 200 -15.65 -4.44 24.98
C LYS A 200 -14.19 -3.95 24.96
N GLY A 201 -13.40 -4.43 24.02
CA GLY A 201 -11.98 -4.07 23.95
C GLY A 201 -11.73 -2.59 23.66
N LEU A 202 -12.59 -1.95 22.86
CA LEU A 202 -12.55 -0.49 22.64
C LEU A 202 -12.97 0.29 23.88
N SER A 203 -14.03 -0.17 24.58
CA SER A 203 -14.53 0.45 25.82
C SER A 203 -13.51 0.37 26.96
N GLU A 204 -12.80 -0.72 27.07
CA GLU A 204 -11.78 -0.97 28.10
C GLU A 204 -10.37 -0.47 27.68
N GLU A 205 -10.26 0.25 26.57
CA GLU A 205 -9.00 0.75 26.01
C GLU A 205 -7.93 -0.35 25.87
N GLN A 206 -8.31 -1.57 25.47
CA GLN A 206 -7.36 -2.68 25.29
C GLN A 206 -6.59 -2.55 23.99
N PHE A 207 -7.21 -1.99 22.94
CA PHE A 207 -6.61 -1.77 21.63
C PHE A 207 -7.18 -0.53 20.95
N THR A 208 -6.47 -0.05 19.94
CA THR A 208 -6.99 0.86 18.91
C THR A 208 -7.21 0.10 17.61
N ALA A 209 -8.02 0.63 16.71
CA ALA A 209 -8.24 -0.01 15.42
C ALA A 209 -8.22 0.99 14.26
N SER A 210 -7.74 0.52 13.10
CA SER A 210 -7.88 1.22 11.80
C SER A 210 -8.71 0.36 10.86
N ILE A 211 -9.71 0.99 10.24
CA ILE A 211 -10.66 0.31 9.36
C ILE A 211 -10.47 0.81 7.92
N TYR A 212 -10.07 -0.09 7.04
CA TYR A 212 -9.96 0.13 5.60
C TYR A 212 -11.28 -0.14 4.90
N MET A 213 -11.45 0.40 3.68
CA MET A 213 -12.67 0.22 2.88
C MET A 213 -13.95 0.56 3.66
N SER A 214 -13.87 1.58 4.50
CA SER A 214 -14.84 1.87 5.55
C SER A 214 -15.97 2.80 5.13
N VAL A 215 -15.81 3.61 4.07
CA VAL A 215 -16.75 4.69 3.74
C VAL A 215 -18.18 4.16 3.55
N ARG A 216 -18.36 3.12 2.74
CA ARG A 216 -19.70 2.52 2.53
C ARG A 216 -20.18 1.67 3.70
N ALA A 217 -19.26 1.17 4.51
CA ALA A 217 -19.56 0.31 5.65
C ALA A 217 -19.75 1.08 6.96
N ALA A 218 -19.50 2.39 6.99
CA ALA A 218 -19.45 3.18 8.23
C ALA A 218 -20.71 3.05 9.07
N SER A 219 -21.89 3.26 8.49
CA SER A 219 -23.17 3.14 9.22
C SER A 219 -23.40 1.73 9.76
N TYR A 220 -23.05 0.68 9.01
CA TYR A 220 -23.13 -0.69 9.45
C TYR A 220 -22.19 -0.96 10.63
N LEU A 221 -20.93 -0.60 10.51
CA LEU A 221 -19.91 -0.78 11.54
C LEU A 221 -20.29 -0.06 12.85
N VAL A 222 -20.69 1.20 12.73
CA VAL A 222 -21.15 2.01 13.86
C VAL A 222 -22.35 1.36 14.54
N GLY A 223 -23.38 0.97 13.78
CA GLY A 223 -24.56 0.31 14.30
C GLY A 223 -24.23 -0.98 15.06
N ARG A 224 -23.34 -1.81 14.49
CA ARG A 224 -22.91 -3.06 15.15
C ARG A 224 -22.16 -2.80 16.46
N LEU A 225 -21.23 -1.85 16.48
CA LEU A 225 -20.46 -1.50 17.67
C LEU A 225 -21.36 -0.96 18.78
N LEU A 226 -22.28 -0.04 18.46
CA LEU A 226 -23.23 0.52 19.42
C LEU A 226 -24.18 -0.54 19.98
N MET A 227 -24.72 -1.41 19.14
CA MET A 227 -25.60 -2.52 19.57
C MET A 227 -24.91 -3.48 20.54
N HIS A 228 -23.59 -3.60 20.46
CA HIS A 228 -22.81 -4.47 21.34
C HIS A 228 -22.12 -3.74 22.49
N GLY A 229 -22.50 -2.47 22.74
CA GLY A 229 -22.14 -1.72 23.94
C GLY A 229 -20.85 -0.89 23.84
N ALA A 230 -20.37 -0.59 22.63
CA ALA A 230 -19.32 0.41 22.47
C ALA A 230 -19.84 1.79 22.90
N PRO A 231 -19.03 2.63 23.58
CA PRO A 231 -19.43 3.97 23.99
C PRO A 231 -19.80 4.84 22.78
N ALA A 232 -20.95 5.51 22.85
CA ALA A 232 -21.40 6.42 21.79
C ALA A 232 -20.44 7.57 21.54
N GLU A 233 -19.79 8.03 22.61
CA GLU A 233 -18.79 9.10 22.65
C GLU A 233 -17.35 8.63 22.33
N LEU A 234 -17.15 7.35 22.02
CA LEU A 234 -15.84 6.86 21.63
C LEU A 234 -15.26 7.74 20.52
N THR A 235 -14.10 8.31 20.78
CA THR A 235 -13.42 9.16 19.79
C THR A 235 -13.10 8.39 18.52
N VAL A 236 -13.47 8.97 17.39
CA VAL A 236 -13.21 8.45 16.05
C VAL A 236 -12.57 9.54 15.21
N CYS A 237 -11.50 9.19 14.51
CA CYS A 237 -10.91 10.03 13.49
C CYS A 237 -11.01 9.34 12.14
N LEU A 238 -11.30 10.11 11.08
CA LEU A 238 -11.28 9.63 9.71
C LEU A 238 -10.30 10.47 8.91
N ALA A 239 -9.50 9.80 8.09
CA ALA A 239 -8.63 10.43 7.11
C ALA A 239 -8.94 9.93 5.71
N GLU A 240 -9.33 10.84 4.82
CA GLU A 240 -9.54 10.61 3.39
C GLU A 240 -8.33 11.06 2.60
N ASN A 241 -7.91 10.27 1.61
CA ASN A 241 -6.80 10.60 0.70
C ASN A 241 -5.48 10.93 1.44
N ILE A 242 -5.14 10.15 2.44
CA ILE A 242 -3.95 10.36 3.29
C ILE A 242 -2.69 10.63 2.44
N SER A 243 -1.95 11.68 2.82
CA SER A 243 -0.73 12.19 2.17
C SER A 243 -0.90 12.67 0.72
N ARG A 244 -2.10 12.98 0.28
CA ARG A 244 -2.39 13.52 -1.05
C ARG A 244 -2.80 14.99 -0.96
N GLN A 245 -2.77 15.70 -2.09
CA GLN A 245 -3.16 17.13 -2.15
C GLN A 245 -4.61 17.39 -1.71
N ASN A 246 -5.49 16.41 -1.90
CA ASN A 246 -6.90 16.47 -1.50
C ASN A 246 -7.19 15.70 -0.21
N GLU A 247 -6.20 15.62 0.68
CA GLU A 247 -6.35 15.03 2.01
C GLU A 247 -7.40 15.78 2.83
N LYS A 248 -8.28 15.00 3.50
CA LYS A 248 -9.26 15.55 4.44
C LYS A 248 -9.24 14.78 5.74
N TRP A 249 -9.48 15.50 6.83
CA TRP A 249 -9.56 14.97 8.18
C TRP A 249 -10.89 15.29 8.82
N LEU A 250 -11.45 14.32 9.55
CA LEU A 250 -12.66 14.43 10.31
C LEU A 250 -12.44 13.84 11.70
N VAL A 251 -12.69 14.62 12.75
CA VAL A 251 -12.74 14.13 14.13
C VAL A 251 -14.18 14.13 14.58
N SER A 252 -14.66 13.02 15.08
CA SER A 252 -16.04 12.77 15.48
C SER A 252 -16.10 11.84 16.69
N ASN A 253 -17.28 11.45 17.08
CA ASN A 253 -17.52 10.32 17.96
C ASN A 253 -18.22 9.19 17.21
N LEU A 254 -18.28 8.00 17.84
CA LEU A 254 -18.81 6.81 17.18
C LEU A 254 -20.25 7.01 16.69
N ALA A 255 -21.12 7.60 17.51
CA ALA A 255 -22.53 7.75 17.17
C ALA A 255 -22.79 8.74 16.03
N GLN A 256 -22.01 9.83 15.95
CA GLN A 256 -22.19 10.89 14.97
C GLN A 256 -21.43 10.66 13.65
N LEU A 257 -20.49 9.71 13.63
CA LEU A 257 -19.59 9.51 12.49
C LEU A 257 -20.30 9.44 11.13
N PRO A 258 -21.43 8.69 10.94
CA PRO A 258 -22.07 8.60 9.62
C PRO A 258 -22.64 9.95 9.14
N GLU A 259 -23.20 10.75 10.05
CA GLU A 259 -23.75 12.08 9.71
C GLU A 259 -22.65 13.08 9.39
N ASP A 260 -21.58 13.05 10.18
CA ASP A 260 -20.42 13.91 9.97
C ASP A 260 -19.68 13.58 8.67
N MET A 261 -19.56 12.30 8.32
CA MET A 261 -19.02 11.86 7.03
C MET A 261 -19.85 12.37 5.85
N ALA A 262 -21.17 12.30 5.95
CA ALA A 262 -22.06 12.80 4.91
C ALA A 262 -21.94 14.32 4.76
N SER A 263 -21.91 15.06 5.88
CA SER A 263 -21.76 16.51 5.91
C SER A 263 -20.40 16.98 5.34
N ALA A 264 -19.34 16.24 5.60
CA ALA A 264 -17.98 16.50 5.09
C ALA A 264 -17.77 16.00 3.65
N HIS A 265 -18.80 15.40 3.02
CA HIS A 265 -18.71 14.83 1.67
C HIS A 265 -17.52 13.88 1.52
N ILE A 266 -17.36 12.92 2.45
CA ILE A 266 -16.34 11.88 2.39
C ILE A 266 -16.75 10.82 1.37
N THR A 267 -16.01 10.69 0.28
CA THR A 267 -16.34 9.79 -0.85
C THR A 267 -15.15 8.97 -1.35
N GLY A 268 -13.95 9.39 -1.02
CA GLY A 268 -12.70 8.78 -1.49
C GLY A 268 -12.20 7.64 -0.61
N PRO A 269 -11.01 7.13 -0.91
CA PRO A 269 -10.38 6.12 -0.07
C PRO A 269 -10.04 6.73 1.29
N ALA A 270 -10.60 6.15 2.35
CA ALA A 270 -10.45 6.64 3.71
C ALA A 270 -10.11 5.52 4.69
N VAL A 271 -9.44 5.91 5.78
CA VAL A 271 -9.19 5.07 6.96
C VAL A 271 -9.94 5.68 8.15
N ILE A 272 -10.74 4.86 8.84
CA ILE A 272 -11.36 5.22 10.13
C ILE A 272 -10.45 4.71 11.24
N TYR A 273 -10.15 5.55 12.22
CA TYR A 273 -9.40 5.22 13.43
C TYR A 273 -10.35 5.23 14.63
N LEU A 274 -10.45 4.11 15.32
CA LEU A 274 -11.23 3.97 16.55
C LEU A 274 -10.32 4.09 17.78
N GLY A 275 -10.71 4.93 18.73
CA GLY A 275 -9.96 5.17 19.97
C GLY A 275 -8.71 6.05 19.76
N LEU A 276 -8.62 6.76 18.65
CA LEU A 276 -7.52 7.66 18.30
C LEU A 276 -8.05 9.01 17.83
N ALA A 277 -7.36 10.08 18.24
CA ALA A 277 -7.58 11.44 17.74
C ALA A 277 -6.23 12.09 17.44
N PRO A 278 -6.20 13.14 16.60
CA PRO A 278 -5.02 13.96 16.42
C PRO A 278 -4.59 14.60 17.74
N HIS A 279 -3.30 14.72 17.95
CA HIS A 279 -2.75 15.47 19.08
C HIS A 279 -3.20 16.94 18.95
N GLU A 280 -3.50 17.61 20.07
CA GLU A 280 -4.06 18.98 20.11
C GLU A 280 -3.25 19.97 19.26
N VAL A 281 -1.93 19.91 19.34
CA VAL A 281 -1.03 20.76 18.52
C VAL A 281 -1.18 20.49 17.02
N ARG A 282 -1.54 19.26 16.61
CA ARG A 282 -1.76 18.89 15.21
C ARG A 282 -3.15 19.25 14.71
N GLN A 283 -4.14 19.33 15.58
CA GLN A 283 -5.51 19.68 15.16
C GLN A 283 -5.56 21.01 14.42
N ALA A 284 -4.84 22.02 14.90
CA ALA A 284 -4.78 23.33 14.26
C ALA A 284 -4.10 23.32 12.87
N SER A 285 -3.13 22.40 12.65
CA SER A 285 -2.38 22.32 11.38
C SER A 285 -3.05 21.45 10.32
N LEU A 286 -3.98 20.58 10.71
CA LEU A 286 -4.63 19.64 9.81
C LEU A 286 -5.92 20.17 9.16
N ASN A 287 -6.26 21.46 9.33
CA ASN A 287 -7.52 22.06 8.84
C ASN A 287 -8.74 21.20 9.19
N ILE A 288 -8.75 20.62 10.39
CA ILE A 288 -9.85 19.78 10.86
C ILE A 288 -11.04 20.70 11.12
N ASN A 289 -12.15 20.45 10.43
CA ASN A 289 -13.40 21.12 10.71
C ASN A 289 -13.86 20.72 12.11
N GLN A 290 -13.61 21.58 13.10
CA GLN A 290 -14.25 21.51 14.40
C GLN A 290 -15.67 22.08 14.24
N LYS A 291 -16.68 21.27 14.47
CA LYS A 291 -18.05 21.74 14.74
C LYS A 291 -18.16 22.26 16.17
#